data_18ce6d3784c0b80b248b38137ea67c07
#
_entry.id   18ce6d3784c0b80b248b38137ea67c07
#
_cell.length_a   1.000
_cell.length_b   1.000
_cell.length_c   1.000
_cell.angle_alpha   90.00
_cell.angle_beta   90.00
_cell.angle_gamma   90.00
#
_symmetry.space_group_name_H-M   'P 1'
#
loop_
_entity.id
_entity.type
_entity.pdbx_description
1 polymer ?
#
loop_
_entity_poly.entity_id
_entity_poly.type
_entity_poly.pdbx_seq_one_letter_code
_entity_poly.pdbx_strand_id
1 'polypeptide(L)'
;MAVITVNKFSGVSPMTPPRYLGNEAAQTALNCPVWMGSLQPIRGAESKASSFTKSGDMKSIYRFDQSQTNELNYWFHWTTDVDVVQGFIAGDTTERTYYTGDGNPKVTNATMALTGGGSAYPIASYDIGVPKPTGTFTTAKTGTPNANTTAETRVYTFTYVNSWGEESTPY
;
A
#
# COMPACT_ATOMS: atom_id res chain seq x y z
N MET A 1 -6.86 -18.08 55.26
CA MET A 1 -6.65 -17.16 54.18
C MET A 1 -7.66 -17.52 53.07
N ALA A 2 -8.53 -16.63 52.71
CA ALA A 2 -9.50 -16.92 51.62
C ALA A 2 -8.75 -16.77 50.27
N VAL A 3 -8.82 -17.79 49.42
CA VAL A 3 -8.26 -17.79 48.06
C VAL A 3 -9.41 -17.56 47.10
N ILE A 4 -9.29 -16.53 46.29
CA ILE A 4 -10.22 -16.29 45.19
C ILE A 4 -9.56 -16.82 43.92
N THR A 5 -10.19 -17.77 43.27
CA THR A 5 -9.71 -18.33 42.00
C THR A 5 -10.62 -17.86 40.86
N VAL A 6 -10.04 -17.20 39.86
CA VAL A 6 -10.73 -16.77 38.65
C VAL A 6 -10.25 -17.67 37.51
N ASN A 7 -11.11 -18.55 37.01
CA ASN A 7 -10.75 -19.51 35.95
C ASN A 7 -11.04 -18.98 34.54
N LYS A 8 -11.96 -18.04 34.44
CA LYS A 8 -12.26 -17.33 33.19
C LYS A 8 -12.71 -15.92 33.50
N PHE A 9 -12.64 -15.05 32.50
CA PHE A 9 -13.13 -13.68 32.60
C PHE A 9 -14.33 -13.51 31.68
N SER A 10 -15.52 -13.23 32.29
CA SER A 10 -16.77 -13.09 31.55
C SER A 10 -17.07 -11.66 31.08
N GLY A 11 -16.20 -10.70 31.39
CA GLY A 11 -16.30 -9.32 30.92
C GLY A 11 -16.51 -8.30 32.02
N VAL A 12 -16.91 -7.10 31.61
CA VAL A 12 -17.13 -5.95 32.49
C VAL A 12 -18.63 -5.69 32.66
N SER A 13 -19.07 -5.58 33.91
CA SER A 13 -20.45 -5.29 34.29
C SER A 13 -20.50 -4.07 35.21
N PRO A 14 -20.37 -2.85 34.68
CA PRO A 14 -20.22 -1.64 35.51
C PRO A 14 -21.48 -1.28 36.29
N MET A 15 -22.64 -1.70 35.82
CA MET A 15 -23.94 -1.41 36.46
C MET A 15 -24.28 -2.36 37.61
N THR A 16 -23.60 -3.49 37.74
CA THR A 16 -23.89 -4.49 38.77
C THR A 16 -23.22 -4.10 40.09
N PRO A 17 -23.98 -3.95 41.22
CA PRO A 17 -23.38 -3.72 42.53
C PRO A 17 -22.36 -4.81 42.89
N PRO A 18 -21.26 -4.48 43.59
CA PRO A 18 -20.18 -5.45 43.88
C PRO A 18 -20.62 -6.73 44.55
N ARG A 19 -21.63 -6.64 45.42
CA ARG A 19 -22.17 -7.80 46.15
C ARG A 19 -22.94 -8.82 45.29
N TYR A 20 -23.35 -8.42 44.08
CA TYR A 20 -24.04 -9.27 43.12
C TYR A 20 -23.15 -9.61 41.90
N LEU A 21 -21.93 -9.10 41.89
CA LEU A 21 -21.01 -9.37 40.82
C LEU A 21 -20.50 -10.82 40.91
N GLY A 22 -20.61 -11.56 39.81
CA GLY A 22 -20.05 -12.90 39.74
C GLY A 22 -18.52 -12.88 39.82
N ASN A 23 -17.93 -13.94 40.35
CA ASN A 23 -16.48 -14.06 40.55
C ASN A 23 -15.67 -13.98 39.23
N GLU A 24 -16.33 -14.11 38.10
CA GLU A 24 -15.71 -14.10 36.76
C GLU A 24 -15.88 -12.75 36.01
N ALA A 25 -16.53 -11.76 36.64
CA ALA A 25 -16.78 -10.44 36.07
C ALA A 25 -16.10 -9.34 36.88
N ALA A 26 -15.85 -8.23 36.26
CA ALA A 26 -15.31 -7.04 36.88
C ALA A 26 -16.26 -5.84 36.69
N GLN A 27 -16.28 -4.88 37.62
CA GLN A 27 -16.92 -3.59 37.36
C GLN A 27 -16.11 -2.69 36.47
N THR A 28 -14.80 -2.78 36.58
CA THR A 28 -13.84 -1.99 35.78
C THR A 28 -12.69 -2.89 35.38
N ALA A 29 -12.29 -2.79 34.14
CA ALA A 29 -11.09 -3.45 33.64
C ALA A 29 -10.27 -2.42 32.82
N LEU A 30 -9.02 -2.24 33.21
CA LEU A 30 -8.09 -1.32 32.59
C LEU A 30 -6.90 -2.10 32.02
N ASN A 31 -6.46 -1.73 30.84
CA ASN A 31 -5.30 -2.33 30.18
C ASN A 31 -5.41 -3.84 29.93
N CYS A 32 -6.62 -4.35 29.75
CA CYS A 32 -6.85 -5.72 29.35
C CYS A 32 -7.97 -5.83 28.29
N PRO A 33 -7.83 -6.73 27.31
CA PRO A 33 -8.90 -7.04 26.39
C PRO A 33 -10.00 -7.80 27.10
N VAL A 34 -11.24 -7.32 27.00
CA VAL A 34 -12.40 -7.87 27.72
C VAL A 34 -13.17 -8.94 26.95
N TRP A 35 -12.83 -9.16 25.68
CA TRP A 35 -13.54 -10.05 24.76
C TRP A 35 -12.93 -11.47 24.63
N MET A 36 -11.74 -11.69 25.21
CA MET A 36 -10.99 -12.94 25.01
C MET A 36 -11.29 -14.03 26.06
N GLY A 37 -12.15 -13.74 27.02
CA GLY A 37 -12.45 -14.70 28.10
C GLY A 37 -11.29 -14.97 29.06
N SER A 38 -10.18 -14.31 28.90
CA SER A 38 -8.98 -14.38 29.74
C SER A 38 -8.49 -13.00 30.13
N LEU A 39 -7.90 -12.88 31.30
CA LEU A 39 -7.24 -11.66 31.75
C LEU A 39 -5.79 -11.65 31.24
N GLN A 40 -5.55 -10.89 30.21
CA GLN A 40 -4.21 -10.65 29.66
C GLN A 40 -3.95 -9.15 29.59
N PRO A 41 -2.71 -8.70 29.83
CA PRO A 41 -2.38 -7.28 29.62
C PRO A 41 -2.47 -6.94 28.13
N ILE A 42 -2.94 -5.74 27.81
CA ILE A 42 -2.73 -5.16 26.47
C ILE A 42 -1.24 -4.92 26.32
N ARG A 43 -0.66 -5.43 25.25
CA ARG A 43 0.74 -5.17 24.94
C ARG A 43 0.94 -3.68 24.73
N GLY A 44 1.99 -3.13 25.29
CA GLY A 44 2.39 -1.74 25.07
C GLY A 44 2.73 -1.48 23.61
N ALA A 45 2.70 -0.22 23.22
CA ALA A 45 3.17 0.19 21.91
C ALA A 45 4.66 -0.15 21.76
N GLU A 46 5.01 -0.77 20.65
CA GLU A 46 6.39 -1.04 20.30
C GLU A 46 6.87 0.04 19.31
N SER A 47 8.06 0.58 19.57
CA SER A 47 8.67 1.50 18.64
C SER A 47 9.18 0.74 17.43
N LYS A 48 8.74 1.12 16.23
CA LYS A 48 9.28 0.58 14.99
C LYS A 48 10.61 1.26 14.66
N ALA A 49 11.56 0.45 14.19
CA ALA A 49 12.88 0.92 13.80
C ALA A 49 12.90 1.79 12.53
N SER A 50 11.80 1.82 11.78
CA SER A 50 11.70 2.62 10.57
C SER A 50 11.42 4.08 10.90
N SER A 51 12.35 4.94 10.57
CA SER A 51 12.13 6.38 10.66
C SER A 51 11.31 6.85 9.46
N PHE A 52 10.28 7.63 9.72
CA PHE A 52 9.63 8.40 8.67
C PHE A 52 10.55 9.57 8.29
N THR A 53 11.03 9.57 7.07
CA THR A 53 12.08 10.52 6.64
C THR A 53 11.55 11.69 5.82
N LYS A 54 10.29 11.65 5.39
CA LYS A 54 9.65 12.81 4.78
C LYS A 54 9.43 13.90 5.81
N SER A 55 9.79 15.13 5.48
CA SER A 55 9.60 16.28 6.38
C SER A 55 8.14 16.72 6.40
N GLY A 56 7.65 17.06 7.59
CA GLY A 56 6.28 17.50 7.84
C GLY A 56 5.46 16.50 8.65
N ASP A 57 4.23 16.89 8.98
CA ASP A 57 3.31 16.04 9.74
C ASP A 57 2.81 14.89 8.87
N MET A 58 3.00 13.67 9.33
CA MET A 58 2.50 12.48 8.65
C MET A 58 0.99 12.40 8.79
N LYS A 59 0.29 12.35 7.65
CA LYS A 59 -1.18 12.23 7.60
C LYS A 59 -1.64 10.84 7.22
N SER A 60 -0.88 10.14 6.38
CA SER A 60 -1.20 8.78 5.97
C SER A 60 0.01 7.87 6.09
N ILE A 61 -0.23 6.66 6.59
CA ILE A 61 0.78 5.62 6.78
C ILE A 61 0.19 4.31 6.27
N TYR A 62 0.94 3.59 5.45
CA TYR A 62 0.56 2.30 4.93
C TYR A 62 1.70 1.29 5.13
N ARG A 63 1.40 0.15 5.73
CA ARG A 63 2.36 -0.95 5.84
C ARG A 63 2.43 -1.69 4.51
N PHE A 64 3.56 -1.58 3.85
CA PHE A 64 3.81 -2.33 2.62
C PHE A 64 4.30 -3.73 2.97
N ASP A 65 3.46 -4.70 2.66
CA ASP A 65 3.71 -6.12 2.94
C ASP A 65 4.40 -6.75 1.73
N GLN A 66 5.71 -6.63 1.71
CA GLN A 66 6.50 -7.36 0.72
C GLN A 66 6.79 -8.76 1.28
N SER A 67 6.16 -9.75 0.68
CA SER A 67 6.31 -11.18 0.95
C SER A 67 7.43 -11.57 1.93
N GLN A 68 7.06 -11.78 3.18
CA GLN A 68 7.57 -12.82 4.06
C GLN A 68 8.87 -12.59 4.84
N THR A 69 9.79 -11.70 4.48
CA THR A 69 11.06 -11.66 5.21
C THR A 69 11.32 -10.40 6.01
N ASN A 70 10.67 -9.29 5.70
CA ASN A 70 10.91 -8.01 6.37
C ASN A 70 9.66 -7.13 6.47
N GLU A 71 8.50 -7.70 6.74
CA GLU A 71 7.20 -7.01 6.88
C GLU A 71 7.22 -5.80 7.81
N LEU A 72 8.21 -5.73 8.69
CA LEU A 72 8.29 -4.72 9.74
C LEU A 72 9.01 -3.44 9.31
N ASN A 73 9.63 -3.44 8.13
CA ASN A 73 10.58 -2.38 7.77
C ASN A 73 10.09 -1.40 6.71
N TYR A 74 9.03 -1.74 5.97
CA TYR A 74 8.61 -0.92 4.85
C TYR A 74 7.26 -0.28 5.13
N TRP A 75 7.32 1.00 5.52
CA TRP A 75 6.17 1.81 5.80
C TRP A 75 6.12 2.97 4.81
N PHE A 76 5.14 2.93 3.90
CA PHE A 76 4.85 4.08 3.07
C PHE A 76 4.23 5.17 3.93
N HIS A 77 4.60 6.39 3.69
CA HIS A 77 4.10 7.51 4.48
C HIS A 77 4.02 8.78 3.64
N TRP A 78 3.01 9.59 3.94
CA TRP A 78 2.74 10.83 3.23
C TRP A 78 2.37 11.94 4.21
N THR A 79 2.65 13.17 3.78
CA THR A 79 2.23 14.39 4.48
C THR A 79 0.87 14.89 4.00
N THR A 80 0.25 14.20 3.09
CA THR A 80 -1.11 14.40 2.56
C THR A 80 -2.00 13.23 2.96
N ASP A 81 -3.30 13.42 2.84
CA ASP A 81 -4.28 12.35 3.04
C ASP A 81 -4.30 11.46 1.79
N VAL A 82 -3.91 10.21 1.95
CA VAL A 82 -3.69 9.25 0.86
C VAL A 82 -4.43 7.96 1.13
N ASP A 83 -5.25 7.56 0.17
CA ASP A 83 -5.88 6.24 0.13
C ASP A 83 -5.01 5.26 -0.64
N VAL A 84 -4.78 4.09 -0.06
CA VAL A 84 -3.89 3.06 -0.62
C VAL A 84 -4.63 1.74 -0.74
N VAL A 85 -4.46 1.07 -1.87
CA VAL A 85 -5.00 -0.26 -2.13
C VAL A 85 -3.96 -1.15 -2.81
N GLN A 86 -3.80 -2.35 -2.30
CA GLN A 86 -2.96 -3.36 -2.94
C GLN A 86 -3.68 -3.94 -4.16
N GLY A 87 -2.93 -4.25 -5.21
CA GLY A 87 -3.44 -4.91 -6.40
C GLY A 87 -4.05 -6.28 -6.06
N PHE A 88 -5.18 -6.57 -6.69
CA PHE A 88 -5.96 -7.80 -6.46
C PHE A 88 -5.71 -8.89 -7.50
N ILE A 89 -4.75 -8.69 -8.41
CA ILE A 89 -4.48 -9.64 -9.50
C ILE A 89 -3.83 -10.89 -8.92
N ALA A 90 -4.52 -12.00 -9.01
CA ALA A 90 -4.00 -13.29 -8.56
C ALA A 90 -2.73 -13.66 -9.35
N GLY A 91 -1.65 -13.98 -8.63
CA GLY A 91 -0.37 -14.33 -9.23
C GLY A 91 0.48 -13.12 -9.67
N ASP A 92 0.10 -11.91 -9.34
CA ASP A 92 0.97 -10.74 -9.51
C ASP A 92 2.14 -10.81 -8.53
N THR A 93 3.32 -11.14 -9.06
CA THR A 93 4.57 -11.21 -8.29
C THR A 93 5.21 -9.84 -8.09
N THR A 94 4.64 -8.79 -8.68
CA THR A 94 5.19 -7.43 -8.62
C THR A 94 4.65 -6.63 -7.45
N GLU A 95 3.61 -7.13 -6.76
CA GLU A 95 2.97 -6.50 -5.60
C GLU A 95 2.54 -5.06 -5.89
N ARG A 96 1.82 -4.87 -6.99
CA ARG A 96 1.33 -3.55 -7.38
C ARG A 96 0.46 -2.96 -6.30
N THR A 97 0.75 -1.72 -5.97
CA THR A 97 0.02 -0.95 -4.99
C THR A 97 -0.39 0.37 -5.61
N TYR A 98 -1.66 0.67 -5.52
CA TYR A 98 -2.28 1.86 -6.09
C TYR A 98 -2.58 2.85 -4.98
N TYR A 99 -2.43 4.14 -5.25
CA TYR A 99 -2.78 5.17 -4.28
C TYR A 99 -3.21 6.48 -4.92
N THR A 100 -4.02 7.23 -4.19
CA THR A 100 -4.55 8.54 -4.57
C THR A 100 -4.38 9.53 -3.41
N GLY A 101 -4.42 10.83 -3.67
CA GLY A 101 -4.25 11.87 -2.65
C GLY A 101 -2.84 12.50 -2.62
N ASP A 102 -1.90 11.99 -3.42
CA ASP A 102 -0.56 12.55 -3.59
C ASP A 102 -0.36 13.00 -5.06
N GLY A 103 -1.18 13.95 -5.48
CA GLY A 103 -1.24 14.41 -6.88
C GLY A 103 -2.12 13.51 -7.73
N ASN A 104 -1.67 13.15 -8.93
CA ASN A 104 -2.38 12.22 -9.80
C ASN A 104 -2.48 10.82 -9.15
N PRO A 105 -3.49 10.03 -9.51
CA PRO A 105 -3.52 8.62 -9.10
C PRO A 105 -2.26 7.89 -9.54
N LYS A 106 -1.66 7.14 -8.63
CA LYS A 106 -0.34 6.53 -8.82
C LYS A 106 -0.37 5.03 -8.60
N VAL A 107 0.59 4.37 -9.20
CA VAL A 107 0.90 2.96 -9.00
C VAL A 107 2.38 2.77 -8.72
N THR A 108 2.69 1.92 -7.78
CA THR A 108 4.05 1.49 -7.48
C THR A 108 4.12 -0.03 -7.34
N ASN A 109 5.32 -0.58 -7.31
CA ASN A 109 5.57 -1.98 -7.00
C ASN A 109 6.76 -2.09 -6.03
N ALA A 110 7.04 -3.29 -5.56
CA ALA A 110 8.12 -3.52 -4.61
C ALA A 110 9.47 -2.94 -5.08
N THR A 111 9.84 -3.17 -6.32
CA THR A 111 11.10 -2.67 -6.87
C THR A 111 11.14 -1.15 -6.89
N MET A 112 10.11 -0.50 -7.41
CA MET A 112 10.06 0.96 -7.51
C MET A 112 9.97 1.63 -6.15
N ALA A 113 9.16 1.08 -5.27
CA ALA A 113 8.92 1.67 -3.96
C ALA A 113 10.15 1.60 -3.05
N LEU A 114 10.97 0.55 -3.17
CA LEU A 114 12.02 0.24 -2.21
C LEU A 114 13.45 0.41 -2.74
N THR A 115 13.64 0.50 -4.06
CA THR A 115 14.99 0.63 -4.68
C THR A 115 15.33 2.08 -4.92
N GLY A 116 16.55 2.48 -4.59
CA GLY A 116 17.05 3.84 -4.85
C GLY A 116 17.73 4.50 -3.67
N GLY A 117 17.78 3.82 -2.53
CA GLY A 117 18.41 4.31 -1.31
C GLY A 117 17.55 5.34 -0.56
N GLY A 118 17.48 5.20 0.73
CA GLY A 118 16.68 6.04 1.60
C GLY A 118 15.49 5.29 2.20
N SER A 119 14.75 5.97 3.06
CA SER A 119 13.60 5.42 3.80
C SER A 119 12.32 6.25 3.62
N ALA A 120 12.29 7.14 2.62
CA ALA A 120 11.13 7.98 2.29
C ALA A 120 10.13 7.24 1.37
N TYR A 121 9.73 6.05 1.76
CA TYR A 121 8.85 5.19 0.97
C TYR A 121 7.45 5.78 0.71
N PRO A 122 6.83 5.48 -0.48
CA PRO A 122 7.47 4.87 -1.65
C PRO A 122 8.49 5.82 -2.28
N ILE A 123 9.61 5.27 -2.79
CA ILE A 123 10.68 6.07 -3.39
C ILE A 123 10.28 6.54 -4.78
N ALA A 124 9.66 5.68 -5.57
CA ALA A 124 9.19 5.97 -6.92
C ALA A 124 7.81 5.39 -7.20
N SER A 125 7.12 5.98 -8.13
CA SER A 125 5.81 5.55 -8.63
C SER A 125 5.60 6.04 -10.05
N TYR A 126 4.68 5.41 -10.76
CA TYR A 126 4.14 5.93 -12.02
C TYR A 126 2.74 6.49 -11.80
N ASP A 127 2.36 7.47 -12.60
CA ASP A 127 0.95 7.84 -12.73
C ASP A 127 0.17 6.67 -13.35
N ILE A 128 -1.07 6.49 -12.93
CA ILE A 128 -1.93 5.45 -13.51
C ILE A 128 -2.25 5.80 -14.95
N GLY A 129 -2.04 4.84 -15.85
CA GLY A 129 -2.17 5.00 -17.29
C GLY A 129 -0.87 5.45 -17.93
N VAL A 130 -0.67 5.02 -19.17
CA VAL A 130 0.49 5.43 -19.97
C VAL A 130 0.16 6.74 -20.66
N PRO A 131 0.95 7.81 -20.47
CA PRO A 131 0.67 9.11 -21.09
C PRO A 131 0.69 8.99 -22.60
N LYS A 132 -0.20 9.74 -23.27
CA LYS A 132 -0.19 9.86 -24.72
C LYS A 132 1.19 10.32 -25.18
N PRO A 133 1.73 9.73 -26.27
CA PRO A 133 2.98 10.18 -26.83
C PRO A 133 2.94 11.68 -27.20
N THR A 134 4.02 12.36 -26.91
CA THR A 134 4.24 13.75 -27.31
C THR A 134 5.42 13.81 -28.27
N GLY A 135 5.32 14.65 -29.27
CA GLY A 135 6.35 14.79 -30.29
C GLY A 135 5.99 14.13 -31.61
N THR A 136 6.85 14.29 -32.58
CA THR A 136 6.69 13.74 -33.92
C THR A 136 7.75 12.67 -34.16
N PHE A 137 7.35 11.61 -34.86
CA PHE A 137 8.32 10.64 -35.37
C PHE A 137 8.65 10.95 -36.81
N THR A 138 9.86 10.61 -37.21
CA THR A 138 10.33 10.80 -38.59
C THR A 138 10.27 9.45 -39.30
N THR A 139 9.63 9.42 -40.45
CA THR A 139 9.64 8.26 -41.34
C THR A 139 10.67 8.45 -42.42
N ALA A 140 11.49 7.44 -42.65
CA ALA A 140 12.43 7.43 -43.77
C ALA A 140 12.12 6.25 -44.70
N LYS A 141 12.12 6.51 -45.98
CA LYS A 141 11.99 5.45 -46.98
C LYS A 141 13.36 4.79 -47.17
N THR A 142 13.46 3.51 -46.93
CA THR A 142 14.69 2.74 -47.17
C THR A 142 14.51 1.86 -48.39
N GLY A 143 15.58 1.77 -49.20
CA GLY A 143 15.62 0.98 -50.41
C GLY A 143 15.53 1.83 -51.70
N THR A 144 15.91 1.23 -52.82
CA THR A 144 15.87 1.87 -54.13
C THR A 144 14.43 1.77 -54.68
N PRO A 145 13.84 2.93 -55.09
CA PRO A 145 12.49 2.89 -55.70
C PRO A 145 12.53 2.05 -56.98
N ASN A 146 11.64 1.08 -57.05
CA ASN A 146 11.41 0.36 -58.30
C ASN A 146 10.57 1.24 -59.23
N ALA A 147 10.95 1.36 -60.48
CA ALA A 147 10.29 2.21 -61.47
C ALA A 147 8.80 1.82 -61.72
N ASN A 148 8.40 0.61 -61.33
CA ASN A 148 7.03 0.08 -61.49
C ASN A 148 6.20 0.12 -60.22
N THR A 149 6.63 0.78 -59.13
CA THR A 149 5.84 0.86 -57.89
C THR A 149 4.88 2.02 -57.95
N THR A 150 3.60 1.73 -57.73
CA THR A 150 2.57 2.73 -57.54
C THR A 150 2.84 3.46 -56.19
N ALA A 151 2.69 4.76 -56.18
CA ALA A 151 2.80 5.55 -54.96
C ALA A 151 1.62 5.20 -54.03
N GLU A 152 1.92 4.79 -52.82
CA GLU A 152 0.94 4.51 -51.73
C GLU A 152 1.02 5.58 -50.67
N THR A 153 -0.14 6.04 -50.23
CA THR A 153 -0.22 6.89 -49.03
C THR A 153 -0.37 6.00 -47.80
N ARG A 154 0.50 6.13 -46.83
CA ARG A 154 0.42 5.39 -45.56
C ARG A 154 0.32 6.38 -44.42
N VAL A 155 -0.53 6.06 -43.46
CA VAL A 155 -0.62 6.79 -42.20
C VAL A 155 -0.01 5.91 -41.13
N TYR A 156 0.82 6.52 -40.32
CA TYR A 156 1.47 5.86 -39.19
C TYR A 156 1.00 6.52 -37.91
N THR A 157 0.85 5.72 -36.88
CA THR A 157 0.64 6.17 -35.50
C THR A 157 1.56 5.38 -34.60
N PHE A 158 1.82 5.88 -33.43
CA PHE A 158 2.64 5.20 -32.44
C PHE A 158 2.09 5.38 -31.04
N THR A 159 2.40 4.44 -30.19
CA THR A 159 2.02 4.38 -28.78
C THR A 159 3.25 4.22 -27.91
N TYR A 160 3.14 4.57 -26.65
CA TYR A 160 4.11 4.19 -25.63
C TYR A 160 3.64 2.93 -24.93
N VAL A 161 4.56 2.03 -24.64
CA VAL A 161 4.32 0.81 -23.87
C VAL A 161 5.23 0.85 -22.64
N ASN A 162 4.66 0.69 -21.46
CA ASN A 162 5.42 0.61 -20.23
C ASN A 162 6.00 -0.80 -19.99
N SER A 163 6.79 -0.96 -18.92
CA SER A 163 7.41 -2.24 -18.56
C SER A 163 6.42 -3.34 -18.17
N TRP A 164 5.15 -3.01 -17.97
CA TRP A 164 4.07 -3.94 -17.65
C TRP A 164 3.23 -4.33 -18.86
N GLY A 165 3.59 -3.84 -20.04
CA GLY A 165 2.85 -4.10 -21.26
C GLY A 165 1.58 -3.28 -21.44
N GLU A 166 1.37 -2.27 -20.60
CA GLU A 166 0.26 -1.33 -20.74
C GLU A 166 0.58 -0.32 -21.85
N GLU A 167 -0.38 -0.06 -22.70
CA GLU A 167 -0.22 0.76 -23.89
C GLU A 167 -0.99 2.08 -23.77
N SER A 168 -0.38 3.15 -24.25
CA SER A 168 -1.00 4.47 -24.29
C SER A 168 -2.02 4.59 -25.41
N THR A 169 -2.84 5.65 -25.37
CA THR A 169 -3.57 6.09 -26.55
C THR A 169 -2.61 6.45 -27.68
N PRO A 170 -2.97 6.20 -28.94
CA PRO A 170 -2.11 6.57 -30.07
C PRO A 170 -1.96 8.08 -30.23
N TYR A 171 -0.81 8.47 -30.80
CA TYR A 171 -0.51 9.85 -31.15
C TYR A 171 -1.44 10.38 -32.25
#